data_19cb6792ea55eec747ee019540741d7b
#
_entry.id   19cb6792ea55eec747ee019540741d7b
#
_cell.length_a   1.000
_cell.length_b   1.000
_cell.length_c   1.000
_cell.angle_alpha   90.00
_cell.angle_beta   90.00
_cell.angle_gamma   90.00
#
_symmetry.space_group_name_H-M   'P 1'
#
loop_
_entity.id
_entity.type
_entity.pdbx_description
1 polymer ?
#
loop_
_entity_poly.entity_id
_entity_poly.type
_entity_poly.pdbx_seq_one_letter_code
_entity_poly.pdbx_strand_id
1 'polypeptide(L)'
;MIAVRLEITNVFSGRYTLDPARVIGIAIHHTVSGGDFADDIPDSPEAELAHLKAIDVYHVAQGWGGFGYHLAVFSSGRLYYCGSITSARAHVASRNHELIGVAFVGNFSDRMPTWEAIQAGREAIAFIRATYGPIPVHAHGYWALPQYPTACPGGTWPQWRDYLLAEAPAPPPAEEEPVKLTLVKGDQGDEIYALGFDGRKTWIETLDHLEALAAAGVVDPTTTQVLPQAQVDAIPIRP
;
A
#
# COMPACT_ATOMS: atom_id res chain seq x y z
N MET A 1 -0.06 -9.58 -5.90
CA MET A 1 -0.93 -8.75 -5.02
C MET A 1 -2.38 -9.05 -5.35
N ILE A 2 -3.27 -9.20 -4.39
CA ILE A 2 -4.67 -9.60 -4.63
C ILE A 2 -5.52 -8.35 -4.49
N ALA A 3 -6.08 -7.87 -5.60
CA ALA A 3 -7.10 -6.84 -5.55
C ALA A 3 -8.34 -7.42 -4.83
N VAL A 4 -8.66 -6.93 -3.66
CA VAL A 4 -9.88 -7.33 -2.95
C VAL A 4 -11.05 -6.64 -3.63
N ARG A 5 -11.93 -7.44 -4.26
CA ARG A 5 -13.13 -6.93 -4.89
C ARG A 5 -14.16 -6.61 -3.80
N LEU A 6 -14.40 -5.33 -3.56
CA LEU A 6 -15.47 -4.89 -2.68
C LEU A 6 -16.74 -4.63 -3.48
N GLU A 7 -17.83 -5.27 -3.09
CA GLU A 7 -19.16 -4.85 -3.50
C GLU A 7 -19.63 -3.71 -2.58
N ILE A 8 -19.17 -2.49 -2.89
CA ILE A 8 -19.79 -1.30 -2.30
C ILE A 8 -21.05 -1.04 -3.11
N THR A 9 -22.19 -1.01 -2.43
CA THR A 9 -23.49 -0.73 -3.05
C THR A 9 -23.41 0.62 -3.75
N ASN A 10 -23.46 0.61 -5.07
CA ASN A 10 -23.28 1.80 -5.87
C ASN A 10 -24.57 2.17 -6.62
N VAL A 11 -25.21 3.22 -6.17
CA VAL A 11 -26.46 3.72 -6.78
C VAL A 11 -26.23 4.26 -8.19
N PHE A 12 -25.00 4.63 -8.55
CA PHE A 12 -24.64 5.02 -9.92
C PHE A 12 -24.36 3.84 -10.84
N SER A 13 -24.16 2.64 -10.31
CA SER A 13 -24.01 1.47 -11.17
C SER A 13 -25.29 1.25 -11.96
N GLY A 14 -25.20 1.47 -13.26
CA GLY A 14 -26.32 1.27 -14.21
C GLY A 14 -27.01 2.54 -14.68
N ARG A 15 -26.75 3.74 -14.12
CA ARG A 15 -27.36 4.98 -14.67
C ARG A 15 -26.52 5.64 -15.75
N TYR A 16 -25.21 5.54 -15.68
CA TYR A 16 -24.32 6.15 -16.65
C TYR A 16 -23.16 5.17 -16.94
N THR A 17 -23.28 4.46 -18.03
CA THR A 17 -22.15 3.72 -18.58
C THR A 17 -21.18 4.70 -19.22
N LEU A 18 -19.89 4.58 -18.92
CA LEU A 18 -18.87 5.32 -19.64
C LEU A 18 -18.78 4.80 -21.08
N ASP A 19 -18.80 5.71 -22.02
CA ASP A 19 -18.40 5.39 -23.39
C ASP A 19 -16.86 5.30 -23.41
N PRO A 20 -16.27 4.13 -23.70
CA PRO A 20 -14.82 3.98 -23.71
C PRO A 20 -14.09 4.98 -24.60
N ALA A 21 -14.71 5.37 -25.71
CA ALA A 21 -14.15 6.35 -26.64
C ALA A 21 -14.08 7.79 -26.06
N ARG A 22 -14.81 8.05 -24.98
CA ARG A 22 -14.83 9.36 -24.30
C ARG A 22 -13.97 9.41 -23.06
N VAL A 23 -13.41 8.29 -22.61
CA VAL A 23 -12.52 8.27 -21.45
C VAL A 23 -11.16 8.85 -21.86
N ILE A 24 -10.85 10.01 -21.31
CA ILE A 24 -9.67 10.79 -21.69
C ILE A 24 -8.51 10.72 -20.69
N GLY A 25 -8.73 10.13 -19.50
CA GLY A 25 -7.65 10.03 -18.53
C GLY A 25 -8.03 9.44 -17.17
N ILE A 26 -7.02 9.36 -16.33
CA ILE A 26 -7.11 8.93 -14.94
C ILE A 26 -6.88 10.13 -14.04
N ALA A 27 -7.77 10.36 -13.09
CA ALA A 27 -7.64 11.38 -12.06
C ALA A 27 -7.17 10.73 -10.75
N ILE A 28 -6.05 11.21 -10.23
CA ILE A 28 -5.50 10.78 -8.96
C ILE A 28 -6.02 11.70 -7.86
N HIS A 29 -6.56 11.10 -6.80
CA HIS A 29 -7.14 11.77 -5.65
C HIS A 29 -6.47 11.36 -4.35
N HIS A 30 -6.69 12.17 -3.31
CA HIS A 30 -6.61 11.76 -1.92
C HIS A 30 -7.98 11.93 -1.26
N THR A 31 -8.23 11.23 -0.15
CA THR A 31 -9.57 11.23 0.45
C THR A 31 -9.78 12.38 1.44
N VAL A 32 -8.74 12.87 2.10
CA VAL A 32 -8.80 13.95 3.14
C VAL A 32 -10.05 13.84 3.99
N SER A 33 -10.35 12.67 4.50
CA SER A 33 -11.55 12.47 5.29
C SER A 33 -11.35 13.01 6.71
N GLY A 34 -12.04 14.12 7.01
CA GLY A 34 -12.44 14.48 8.37
C GLY A 34 -11.36 14.75 9.40
N GLY A 35 -10.22 15.30 9.03
CA GLY A 35 -9.26 15.83 9.99
C GLY A 35 -8.14 14.86 10.43
N ASP A 36 -8.43 13.57 10.51
CA ASP A 36 -7.42 12.58 10.95
C ASP A 36 -7.67 11.28 10.19
N PHE A 37 -7.17 10.80 9.15
CA PHE A 37 -5.96 10.37 8.81
C PHE A 37 -5.74 8.90 8.49
N ALA A 38 -5.36 8.65 7.29
CA ALA A 38 -4.98 7.32 6.80
C ALA A 38 -3.93 6.61 7.66
N ASP A 39 -3.19 7.36 8.49
CA ASP A 39 -2.19 6.78 9.39
C ASP A 39 -2.82 6.12 10.62
N ASP A 40 -4.07 6.48 10.94
CA ASP A 40 -4.79 5.90 12.08
C ASP A 40 -5.65 4.69 11.68
N ILE A 41 -5.71 4.37 10.38
CA ILE A 41 -6.43 3.18 9.94
C ILE A 41 -5.53 1.98 10.20
N PRO A 42 -5.94 1.04 11.08
CA PRO A 42 -5.16 -0.16 11.31
C PRO A 42 -4.87 -0.90 10.01
N ASP A 43 -3.67 -1.44 9.88
CA ASP A 43 -3.26 -2.25 8.74
C ASP A 43 -3.99 -3.61 8.75
N SER A 44 -5.30 -3.55 8.53
CA SER A 44 -6.10 -4.75 8.36
C SER A 44 -7.18 -4.54 7.29
N PRO A 45 -7.51 -5.58 6.50
CA PRO A 45 -8.57 -5.50 5.50
C PRO A 45 -9.92 -5.07 6.08
N GLU A 46 -10.23 -5.47 7.31
CA GLU A 46 -11.49 -5.16 8.00
C GLU A 46 -11.59 -3.67 8.32
N ALA A 47 -10.50 -3.08 8.85
CA ALA A 47 -10.45 -1.66 9.18
C ALA A 47 -10.49 -0.78 7.92
N GLU A 48 -9.76 -1.15 6.89
CA GLU A 48 -9.77 -0.46 5.59
C GLU A 48 -11.14 -0.52 4.93
N LEU A 49 -11.80 -1.68 4.97
CA LEU A 49 -13.15 -1.83 4.46
C LEU A 49 -14.17 -0.99 5.25
N ALA A 50 -14.04 -0.94 6.58
CA ALA A 50 -14.88 -0.09 7.41
C ALA A 50 -14.70 1.40 7.06
N HIS A 51 -13.46 1.83 6.79
CA HIS A 51 -13.16 3.19 6.37
C HIS A 51 -13.78 3.51 4.99
N LEU A 52 -13.66 2.61 4.00
CA LEU A 52 -14.29 2.79 2.70
C LEU A 52 -15.82 2.90 2.82
N LYS A 53 -16.45 2.11 3.68
CA LYS A 53 -17.88 2.21 3.96
C LYS A 53 -18.26 3.55 4.59
N ALA A 54 -17.42 4.09 5.47
CA ALA A 54 -17.65 5.42 6.04
C ALA A 54 -17.59 6.52 4.97
N ILE A 55 -16.62 6.44 4.05
CA ILE A 55 -16.55 7.35 2.89
C ILE A 55 -17.80 7.20 2.00
N ASP A 56 -18.25 5.98 1.75
CA ASP A 56 -19.47 5.73 0.95
C ASP A 56 -20.69 6.38 1.58
N VAL A 57 -20.89 6.20 2.88
CA VAL A 57 -21.97 6.84 3.65
C VAL A 57 -21.90 8.36 3.55
N TYR A 58 -20.70 8.93 3.69
CA TYR A 58 -20.49 10.37 3.53
C TYR A 58 -20.86 10.84 2.12
N HIS A 59 -20.42 10.15 1.07
CA HIS A 59 -20.75 10.51 -0.32
C HIS A 59 -22.24 10.38 -0.61
N VAL A 60 -22.91 9.36 -0.07
CA VAL A 60 -24.38 9.25 -0.15
C VAL A 60 -25.07 10.45 0.50
N ALA A 61 -24.61 10.87 1.67
CA ALA A 61 -25.14 12.04 2.37
C ALA A 61 -24.94 13.35 1.58
N GLN A 62 -23.89 13.43 0.73
CA GLN A 62 -23.69 14.55 -0.20
C GLN A 62 -24.59 14.46 -1.46
N GLY A 63 -25.40 13.43 -1.60
CA GLY A 63 -26.24 13.20 -2.78
C GLY A 63 -25.50 12.61 -3.98
N TRP A 64 -24.28 12.09 -3.80
CA TRP A 64 -23.47 11.53 -4.90
C TRP A 64 -23.86 10.09 -5.27
N GLY A 65 -24.75 9.49 -4.49
CA GLY A 65 -25.33 8.17 -4.79
C GLY A 65 -24.42 6.99 -4.55
N GLY A 66 -23.31 7.16 -3.85
CA GLY A 66 -22.36 6.11 -3.47
C GLY A 66 -20.91 6.55 -3.52
N PHE A 67 -20.01 5.60 -3.33
CA PHE A 67 -18.56 5.83 -3.32
C PHE A 67 -18.10 6.47 -4.65
N GLY A 68 -17.52 7.65 -4.56
CA GLY A 68 -17.23 8.50 -5.73
C GLY A 68 -16.06 8.02 -6.60
N TYR A 69 -15.21 7.13 -6.13
CA TYR A 69 -14.02 6.69 -6.85
C TYR A 69 -14.17 5.27 -7.41
N HIS A 70 -13.36 4.91 -8.42
CA HIS A 70 -13.38 3.57 -9.03
C HIS A 70 -12.49 2.59 -8.26
N LEU A 71 -11.31 3.07 -7.85
CA LEU A 71 -10.34 2.30 -7.08
C LEU A 71 -9.86 3.11 -5.88
N ALA A 72 -9.52 2.42 -4.79
CA ALA A 72 -8.95 2.99 -3.60
C ALA A 72 -7.65 2.26 -3.23
N VAL A 73 -6.63 3.02 -2.85
CA VAL A 73 -5.29 2.54 -2.49
C VAL A 73 -5.01 2.94 -1.04
N PHE A 74 -4.60 1.98 -0.21
CA PHE A 74 -4.23 2.22 1.18
C PHE A 74 -2.73 2.23 1.39
N SER A 75 -2.29 2.80 2.52
CA SER A 75 -0.88 2.83 2.95
C SER A 75 -0.27 1.43 3.09
N SER A 76 -1.07 0.42 3.40
CA SER A 76 -0.69 -1.00 3.42
C SER A 76 -0.31 -1.58 2.07
N GLY A 77 -0.55 -0.86 0.97
CA GLY A 77 -0.41 -1.37 -0.40
C GLY A 77 -1.60 -2.19 -0.89
N ARG A 78 -2.68 -2.30 -0.11
CA ARG A 78 -3.90 -2.95 -0.60
C ARG A 78 -4.64 -2.04 -1.57
N LEU A 79 -5.08 -2.65 -2.67
CA LEU A 79 -5.85 -2.02 -3.74
C LEU A 79 -7.27 -2.56 -3.73
N TYR A 80 -8.24 -1.66 -3.63
CA TYR A 80 -9.66 -2.00 -3.60
C TYR A 80 -10.35 -1.56 -4.88
N TYR A 81 -11.10 -2.48 -5.48
CA TYR A 81 -12.00 -2.19 -6.59
C TYR A 81 -13.35 -1.73 -6.03
N CYS A 82 -13.58 -0.43 -6.00
CA CYS A 82 -14.74 0.17 -5.37
C CYS A 82 -15.94 0.28 -6.30
N GLY A 83 -15.76 0.00 -7.57
CA GLY A 83 -16.82 -0.08 -8.54
C GLY A 83 -16.37 -0.09 -9.98
N SER A 84 -17.31 -0.42 -10.90
CA SER A 84 -16.98 -0.63 -12.30
C SER A 84 -16.24 0.56 -12.91
N ILE A 85 -15.08 0.31 -13.51
CA ILE A 85 -14.36 1.31 -14.30
C ILE A 85 -15.10 1.69 -15.58
N THR A 86 -16.17 0.97 -15.93
CA THR A 86 -17.05 1.31 -17.06
C THR A 86 -18.27 2.13 -16.67
N SER A 87 -18.34 2.60 -15.43
CA SER A 87 -19.43 3.45 -14.92
C SER A 87 -18.91 4.81 -14.50
N ALA A 88 -19.67 5.88 -14.76
CA ALA A 88 -19.33 7.20 -14.26
C ALA A 88 -19.47 7.27 -12.73
N ARG A 89 -18.55 7.96 -12.06
CA ARG A 89 -18.50 8.15 -10.61
C ARG A 89 -18.23 9.59 -10.23
N ALA A 90 -18.73 10.03 -9.07
CA ALA A 90 -18.70 11.42 -8.64
C ALA A 90 -17.35 11.79 -8.01
N HIS A 91 -16.35 12.10 -8.82
CA HIS A 91 -15.00 12.45 -8.33
C HIS A 91 -14.37 13.72 -8.97
N VAL A 92 -14.79 14.11 -10.17
CA VAL A 92 -14.36 15.38 -10.80
C VAL A 92 -15.59 16.12 -11.30
N ALA A 93 -15.91 17.23 -10.68
CA ALA A 93 -17.09 18.01 -11.00
C ALA A 93 -17.21 18.31 -12.50
N SER A 94 -18.34 18.00 -13.11
CA SER A 94 -18.66 18.17 -14.52
C SER A 94 -17.84 17.30 -15.51
N ARG A 95 -16.95 16.42 -15.02
CA ARG A 95 -16.11 15.56 -15.88
C ARG A 95 -16.15 14.06 -15.50
N ASN A 96 -17.11 13.68 -14.67
CA ASN A 96 -17.28 12.31 -14.19
C ASN A 96 -17.50 11.25 -15.30
N HIS A 97 -17.89 11.68 -16.48
CA HIS A 97 -18.16 10.82 -17.64
C HIS A 97 -16.97 10.66 -18.59
N GLU A 98 -15.84 11.28 -18.25
CA GLU A 98 -14.63 11.30 -19.07
C GLU A 98 -13.41 10.74 -18.33
N LEU A 99 -13.50 10.53 -17.02
CA LEU A 99 -12.36 10.26 -16.18
C LEU A 99 -12.59 9.04 -15.29
N ILE A 100 -11.51 8.30 -15.04
CA ILE A 100 -11.47 7.22 -14.06
C ILE A 100 -10.76 7.72 -12.81
N GLY A 101 -11.40 7.61 -11.63
CA GLY A 101 -10.85 8.09 -10.36
C GLY A 101 -10.13 6.99 -9.59
N VAL A 102 -8.88 7.24 -9.20
CA VAL A 102 -8.10 6.45 -8.25
C VAL A 102 -7.84 7.30 -7.02
N ALA A 103 -8.30 6.86 -5.86
CA ALA A 103 -8.13 7.56 -4.59
C ALA A 103 -7.07 6.88 -3.73
N PHE A 104 -6.04 7.62 -3.37
CA PHE A 104 -5.13 7.26 -2.28
C PHE A 104 -5.79 7.66 -0.97
N VAL A 105 -6.00 6.70 -0.10
CA VAL A 105 -6.66 6.93 1.18
C VAL A 105 -5.69 7.61 2.12
N GLY A 106 -5.99 8.85 2.50
CA GLY A 106 -5.14 9.67 3.35
C GLY A 106 -5.14 11.15 3.00
N ASN A 107 -4.30 11.90 3.72
CA ASN A 107 -4.01 13.30 3.46
C ASN A 107 -2.54 13.47 3.02
N PHE A 108 -2.33 13.84 1.77
CA PHE A 108 -1.00 14.00 1.18
C PHE A 108 -0.68 15.48 0.89
N SER A 109 -1.21 16.39 1.70
CA SER A 109 -0.91 17.82 1.60
C SER A 109 0.55 18.13 1.90
N ASP A 110 1.14 17.44 2.88
CA ASP A 110 2.48 17.69 3.43
C ASP A 110 3.36 16.44 3.57
N ARG A 111 2.85 15.27 3.24
CA ARG A 111 3.58 14.00 3.25
C ARG A 111 3.28 13.18 2.01
N MET A 112 4.19 12.26 1.68
CA MET A 112 4.02 11.34 0.55
C MET A 112 3.23 10.09 0.96
N PRO A 113 2.55 9.41 0.01
CA PRO A 113 2.09 8.03 0.21
C PRO A 113 3.27 7.11 0.54
N THR A 114 2.97 5.98 1.19
CA THR A 114 3.95 4.90 1.38
C THR A 114 4.38 4.33 0.04
N TRP A 115 5.52 3.64 0.02
CA TRP A 115 6.01 2.98 -1.19
C TRP A 115 5.04 1.88 -1.65
N GLU A 116 4.46 1.13 -0.72
CA GLU A 116 3.46 0.11 -0.96
C GLU A 116 2.21 0.70 -1.63
N ALA A 117 1.75 1.86 -1.17
CA ALA A 117 0.65 2.58 -1.80
C ALA A 117 1.00 3.02 -3.23
N ILE A 118 2.23 3.51 -3.46
CA ILE A 118 2.68 3.89 -4.81
C ILE A 118 2.69 2.67 -5.74
N GLN A 119 3.15 1.51 -5.29
CA GLN A 119 3.12 0.27 -6.06
C GLN A 119 1.68 -0.17 -6.38
N ALA A 120 0.79 -0.15 -5.39
CA ALA A 120 -0.62 -0.46 -5.61
C ALA A 120 -1.30 0.55 -6.57
N GLY A 121 -0.91 1.82 -6.50
CA GLY A 121 -1.35 2.84 -7.45
C GLY A 121 -0.92 2.56 -8.90
N ARG A 122 0.29 2.03 -9.10
CA ARG A 122 0.77 1.56 -10.42
C ARG A 122 -0.07 0.41 -10.95
N GLU A 123 -0.41 -0.54 -10.09
CA GLU A 123 -1.28 -1.65 -10.46
C GLU A 123 -2.68 -1.17 -10.83
N ALA A 124 -3.22 -0.18 -10.08
CA ALA A 124 -4.49 0.46 -10.42
C ALA A 124 -4.45 1.11 -11.81
N ILE A 125 -3.39 1.84 -12.14
CA ILE A 125 -3.19 2.47 -13.45
C ILE A 125 -3.07 1.40 -14.55
N ALA A 126 -2.28 0.36 -14.32
CA ALA A 126 -2.12 -0.75 -15.27
C ALA A 126 -3.44 -1.46 -15.53
N PHE A 127 -4.24 -1.72 -14.48
CA PHE A 127 -5.57 -2.31 -14.58
C PHE A 127 -6.51 -1.46 -15.44
N ILE A 128 -6.53 -0.14 -15.23
CA ILE A 128 -7.35 0.79 -16.02
C ILE A 128 -6.87 0.82 -17.47
N ARG A 129 -5.57 0.91 -17.69
CA ARG A 129 -4.96 0.95 -19.03
C ARG A 129 -5.13 -0.33 -19.82
N ALA A 130 -5.31 -1.48 -19.18
CA ALA A 130 -5.69 -2.72 -19.84
C ALA A 130 -7.05 -2.63 -20.56
N THR A 131 -7.94 -1.76 -20.06
CA THR A 131 -9.28 -1.53 -20.67
C THR A 131 -9.29 -0.35 -21.65
N TYR A 132 -8.61 0.75 -21.29
CA TYR A 132 -8.72 2.04 -22.01
C TYR A 132 -7.49 2.39 -22.84
N GLY A 133 -6.45 1.57 -22.83
CA GLY A 133 -5.17 1.90 -23.46
C GLY A 133 -4.34 2.93 -22.68
N PRO A 134 -3.32 3.51 -23.29
CA PRO A 134 -2.33 4.38 -22.63
C PRO A 134 -2.86 5.80 -22.38
N ILE A 135 -3.98 5.92 -21.69
CA ILE A 135 -4.56 7.21 -21.31
C ILE A 135 -3.69 7.96 -20.28
N PRO A 136 -3.65 9.30 -20.29
CA PRO A 136 -2.86 10.11 -19.38
C PRO A 136 -3.35 10.03 -17.93
N VAL A 137 -2.41 10.24 -17.00
CA VAL A 137 -2.65 10.22 -15.55
C VAL A 137 -2.23 11.56 -14.96
N HIS A 138 -3.15 12.25 -14.31
CA HIS A 138 -2.87 13.53 -13.68
C HIS A 138 -3.59 13.66 -12.33
N ALA A 139 -3.16 14.65 -11.55
CA ALA A 139 -3.85 15.07 -10.33
C ALA A 139 -5.31 15.47 -10.60
N HIS A 140 -6.19 15.31 -9.63
CA HIS A 140 -7.54 15.87 -9.69
C HIS A 140 -7.51 17.37 -10.04
N GLY A 141 -6.62 18.13 -9.40
CA GLY A 141 -6.48 19.57 -9.67
C GLY A 141 -6.14 19.92 -11.11
N TYR A 142 -5.44 19.07 -11.86
CA TYR A 142 -5.20 19.23 -13.29
C TYR A 142 -6.48 19.09 -14.14
N TRP A 143 -7.34 18.14 -13.74
CA TRP A 143 -8.59 17.86 -14.44
C TRP A 143 -9.73 18.80 -14.04
N ALA A 144 -9.61 19.45 -12.87
CA ALA A 144 -10.65 20.33 -12.34
C ALA A 144 -10.88 21.55 -13.25
N LEU A 145 -12.13 21.92 -13.41
CA LEU A 145 -12.49 23.15 -14.12
C LEU A 145 -12.17 24.36 -13.24
N PRO A 146 -11.90 25.55 -13.85
CA PRO A 146 -11.55 26.75 -13.08
C PRO A 146 -12.53 27.17 -11.98
N GLN A 147 -13.83 26.83 -12.13
CA GLN A 147 -14.87 27.11 -11.15
C GLN A 147 -14.88 26.11 -9.98
N TYR A 148 -14.11 25.02 -10.05
CA TYR A 148 -14.00 23.98 -9.02
C TYR A 148 -12.53 23.72 -8.68
N PRO A 149 -11.75 24.74 -8.27
CA PRO A 149 -10.33 24.57 -8.00
C PRO A 149 -10.10 23.62 -6.82
N THR A 150 -9.07 22.80 -6.91
CA THR A 150 -8.68 21.89 -5.84
C THR A 150 -7.19 21.65 -5.83
N ALA A 151 -6.61 21.46 -4.64
CA ALA A 151 -5.22 21.05 -4.46
C ALA A 151 -5.04 19.51 -4.44
N CYS A 152 -6.14 18.75 -4.61
CA CYS A 152 -6.10 17.29 -4.63
C CYS A 152 -5.19 16.75 -5.75
N PRO A 153 -4.31 15.79 -5.49
CA PRO A 153 -4.19 14.93 -4.31
C PRO A 153 -3.22 15.44 -3.22
N GLY A 154 -3.00 16.73 -3.12
CA GLY A 154 -2.19 17.34 -2.07
C GLY A 154 -0.89 17.95 -2.56
N GLY A 155 -0.22 18.73 -1.68
CA GLY A 155 0.98 19.51 -2.01
C GLY A 155 2.21 18.68 -2.36
N THR A 156 2.26 17.43 -1.91
CA THR A 156 3.37 16.52 -2.20
C THR A 156 3.27 15.80 -3.55
N TRP A 157 2.17 15.98 -4.30
CA TRP A 157 1.96 15.35 -5.59
C TRP A 157 3.16 15.44 -6.56
N PRO A 158 3.85 16.57 -6.73
CA PRO A 158 5.00 16.65 -7.62
C PRO A 158 6.15 15.71 -7.23
N GLN A 159 6.25 15.36 -5.94
CA GLN A 159 7.32 14.51 -5.41
C GLN A 159 7.10 13.03 -5.70
N TRP A 160 5.86 12.54 -5.59
CA TRP A 160 5.56 11.12 -5.77
C TRP A 160 4.93 10.77 -7.14
N ARG A 161 4.50 11.79 -7.89
CA ARG A 161 4.00 11.60 -9.26
C ARG A 161 4.98 10.82 -10.13
N ASP A 162 6.25 11.19 -10.09
CA ASP A 162 7.26 10.58 -10.93
C ASP A 162 7.53 9.13 -10.54
N TYR A 163 7.44 8.80 -9.25
CA TYR A 163 7.47 7.42 -8.79
C TYR A 163 6.24 6.63 -9.23
N LEU A 164 5.06 7.23 -9.21
CA LEU A 164 3.82 6.60 -9.63
C LEU A 164 3.80 6.33 -11.15
N LEU A 165 4.34 7.23 -11.95
CA LEU A 165 4.24 7.20 -13.42
C LEU A 165 5.48 6.60 -14.10
N ALA A 166 6.59 6.42 -13.40
CA ALA A 166 7.77 5.81 -13.98
C ALA A 166 7.46 4.40 -14.51
N GLU A 167 7.93 4.07 -15.69
CA GLU A 167 8.02 2.68 -16.14
C GLU A 167 8.90 1.95 -15.12
N ALA A 168 8.31 0.99 -14.41
CA ALA A 168 8.83 0.32 -13.22
C ALA A 168 10.32 0.63 -12.91
N PRO A 169 10.67 1.63 -12.10
CA PRO A 169 11.99 1.62 -11.51
C PRO A 169 12.07 0.34 -10.69
N ALA A 170 13.25 -0.29 -10.70
CA ALA A 170 13.54 -1.27 -9.68
C ALA A 170 13.06 -0.70 -8.34
N PRO A 171 12.40 -1.49 -7.48
CA PRO A 171 12.08 -1.03 -6.15
C PRO A 171 13.33 -0.35 -5.60
N PRO A 172 13.23 0.76 -4.82
CA PRO A 172 14.37 1.20 -4.05
C PRO A 172 14.93 -0.07 -3.42
N PRO A 173 16.27 -0.26 -3.42
CA PRO A 173 16.82 -1.41 -2.75
C PRO A 173 16.04 -1.46 -1.44
N ALA A 174 15.31 -2.55 -1.22
CA ALA A 174 14.67 -2.77 0.05
C ALA A 174 15.74 -2.34 1.05
N GLU A 175 15.45 -1.41 1.98
CA GLU A 175 16.29 -1.34 3.16
C GLU A 175 16.29 -2.78 3.57
N GLU A 176 17.41 -3.46 3.29
CA GLU A 176 17.54 -4.86 3.61
C GLU A 176 17.31 -4.85 5.11
N GLU A 177 16.13 -5.26 5.54
CA GLU A 177 15.89 -5.56 6.95
C GLU A 177 17.10 -6.39 7.30
N PRO A 178 17.94 -5.93 8.22
CA PRO A 178 19.21 -6.59 8.49
C PRO A 178 18.88 -8.05 8.70
N VAL A 179 19.38 -8.89 7.81
CA VAL A 179 18.93 -10.27 7.73
C VAL A 179 19.34 -10.91 9.03
N LYS A 180 18.37 -11.03 9.94
CA LYS A 180 18.60 -11.49 11.30
C LYS A 180 19.00 -12.96 11.26
N LEU A 181 20.15 -13.26 11.82
CA LEU A 181 20.57 -14.64 12.01
C LEU A 181 19.63 -15.31 13.03
N THR A 182 19.25 -16.53 12.77
CA THR A 182 18.43 -17.31 13.69
C THR A 182 19.27 -17.75 14.90
N LEU A 183 18.82 -17.44 16.10
CA LEU A 183 19.41 -17.98 17.32
C LEU A 183 18.91 -19.41 17.54
N VAL A 184 19.82 -20.32 17.83
CA VAL A 184 19.52 -21.72 18.16
C VAL A 184 20.21 -22.13 19.46
N LYS A 185 19.54 -22.96 20.26
CA LYS A 185 20.14 -23.63 21.41
C LYS A 185 19.66 -25.09 21.49
N GLY A 186 20.45 -25.93 22.12
CA GLY A 186 20.07 -27.31 22.43
C GLY A 186 19.06 -27.38 23.57
N ASP A 187 18.25 -28.44 23.58
CA ASP A 187 17.30 -28.74 24.67
C ASP A 187 17.99 -29.24 25.96
N GLN A 188 19.28 -29.57 25.89
CA GLN A 188 20.09 -30.09 27.01
C GLN A 188 21.20 -29.16 27.45
N GLY A 189 21.36 -27.96 26.81
CA GLY A 189 22.42 -27.01 27.09
C GLY A 189 21.93 -25.57 27.12
N ASP A 190 22.76 -24.70 27.72
CA ASP A 190 22.49 -23.25 27.76
C ASP A 190 23.29 -22.49 26.71
N GLU A 191 24.04 -23.18 25.87
CA GLU A 191 24.85 -22.58 24.82
C GLU A 191 23.97 -22.08 23.69
N ILE A 192 24.13 -20.78 23.32
CA ILE A 192 23.37 -20.13 22.23
C ILE A 192 24.31 -19.97 21.03
N TYR A 193 23.80 -20.24 19.86
CA TYR A 193 24.48 -20.07 18.60
C TYR A 193 23.68 -19.22 17.65
N ALA A 194 24.36 -18.36 16.86
CA ALA A 194 23.77 -17.70 15.71
C ALA A 194 23.96 -18.60 14.47
N LEU A 195 22.88 -18.97 13.82
CA LEU A 195 22.88 -19.77 12.60
C LEU A 195 22.99 -18.86 11.37
N GLY A 196 24.09 -19.00 10.62
CA GLY A 196 24.34 -18.28 9.38
C GLY A 196 23.60 -18.90 8.19
N PHE A 197 23.44 -18.10 7.11
CA PHE A 197 22.83 -18.55 5.84
C PHE A 197 23.64 -19.62 5.10
N ASP A 198 24.93 -19.77 5.45
CA ASP A 198 25.80 -20.81 4.95
C ASP A 198 25.56 -22.16 5.65
N GLY A 199 24.55 -22.24 6.53
CA GLY A 199 24.22 -23.41 7.31
C GLY A 199 25.21 -23.73 8.43
N ARG A 200 26.06 -22.76 8.80
CA ARG A 200 27.04 -22.89 9.89
C ARG A 200 26.61 -22.10 11.11
N LYS A 201 26.92 -22.60 12.31
CA LYS A 201 26.66 -21.90 13.56
C LYS A 201 27.89 -21.17 14.08
N THR A 202 27.69 -20.02 14.71
CA THR A 202 28.70 -19.26 15.45
C THR A 202 28.29 -19.24 16.92
N TRP A 203 29.17 -19.62 17.81
CA TRP A 203 28.91 -19.61 19.23
C TRP A 203 28.85 -18.18 19.76
N ILE A 204 27.86 -17.91 20.64
CA ILE A 204 27.72 -16.65 21.34
C ILE A 204 28.24 -16.82 22.76
N GLU A 205 29.46 -16.35 23.00
CA GLU A 205 30.21 -16.62 24.20
C GLU A 205 29.70 -15.96 25.46
N THR A 206 29.10 -14.78 25.32
CA THR A 206 28.66 -13.94 26.46
C THR A 206 27.33 -13.24 26.18
N LEU A 207 26.66 -12.82 27.27
CA LEU A 207 25.44 -12.00 27.15
C LEU A 207 25.75 -10.67 26.46
N ASP A 208 26.88 -10.02 26.76
CA ASP A 208 27.28 -8.77 26.12
C ASP A 208 27.46 -8.94 24.60
N HIS A 209 27.98 -10.12 24.16
CA HIS A 209 28.08 -10.44 22.74
C HIS A 209 26.68 -10.56 22.09
N LEU A 210 25.74 -11.22 22.76
CA LEU A 210 24.35 -11.32 22.30
C LEU A 210 23.68 -9.95 22.22
N GLU A 211 23.85 -9.12 23.25
CA GLU A 211 23.29 -7.76 23.30
C GLU A 211 23.89 -6.88 22.20
N ALA A 212 25.19 -6.98 21.94
CA ALA A 212 25.85 -6.26 20.85
C ALA A 212 25.30 -6.66 19.47
N LEU A 213 25.08 -7.95 19.22
CA LEU A 213 24.48 -8.45 17.99
C LEU A 213 23.01 -8.03 17.83
N ALA A 214 22.28 -7.99 18.93
CA ALA A 214 20.88 -7.51 18.96
C ALA A 214 20.80 -6.00 18.69
N ALA A 215 21.67 -5.20 19.32
CA ALA A 215 21.75 -3.76 19.10
C ALA A 215 22.16 -3.40 17.66
N ALA A 216 22.96 -4.25 17.02
CA ALA A 216 23.32 -4.13 15.61
C ALA A 216 22.23 -4.64 14.65
N GLY A 217 21.11 -5.15 15.18
CA GLY A 217 20.01 -5.72 14.38
C GLY A 217 20.33 -7.07 13.70
N VAL A 218 21.45 -7.71 14.08
CA VAL A 218 21.92 -8.97 13.48
C VAL A 218 21.14 -10.18 13.97
N VAL A 219 20.67 -10.16 15.22
CA VAL A 219 19.85 -11.21 15.83
C VAL A 219 18.66 -10.62 16.56
N ASP A 220 17.63 -11.43 16.79
CA ASP A 220 16.53 -11.12 17.70
C ASP A 220 16.60 -12.08 18.90
N PRO A 221 16.99 -11.61 20.08
CA PRO A 221 17.17 -12.45 21.26
C PRO A 221 15.84 -13.08 21.77
N THR A 222 14.69 -12.53 21.33
CA THR A 222 13.36 -13.05 21.74
C THR A 222 12.93 -14.26 20.92
N THR A 223 13.61 -14.60 19.83
CA THR A 223 13.20 -15.64 18.87
C THR A 223 14.17 -16.82 18.85
N THR A 224 14.83 -17.13 19.98
CA THR A 224 15.72 -18.29 20.06
C THR A 224 14.95 -19.61 19.88
N GLN A 225 15.35 -20.39 18.88
CA GLN A 225 14.81 -21.72 18.62
C GLN A 225 15.50 -22.76 19.51
N VAL A 226 14.69 -23.57 20.21
CA VAL A 226 15.19 -24.72 20.97
C VAL A 226 15.08 -25.95 20.08
N LEU A 227 16.23 -26.56 19.78
CA LEU A 227 16.31 -27.77 18.96
C LEU A 227 16.82 -28.96 19.78
N PRO A 228 16.51 -30.22 19.40
CA PRO A 228 17.17 -31.38 19.99
C PRO A 228 18.69 -31.21 19.93
N GLN A 229 19.40 -31.54 21.03
CA GLN A 229 20.83 -31.34 21.15
C GLN A 229 21.60 -31.96 19.97
N ALA A 230 21.23 -33.17 19.56
CA ALA A 230 21.85 -33.86 18.43
C ALA A 230 21.73 -33.09 17.09
N GLN A 231 20.69 -32.28 16.91
CA GLN A 231 20.55 -31.44 15.73
C GLN A 231 21.47 -30.22 15.81
N VAL A 232 21.62 -29.62 16.99
CA VAL A 232 22.53 -28.49 17.21
C VAL A 232 23.99 -28.96 17.00
N ASP A 233 24.33 -30.14 17.52
CA ASP A 233 25.67 -30.72 17.40
C ASP A 233 26.06 -31.05 15.94
N ALA A 234 25.05 -31.42 15.13
CA ALA A 234 25.23 -31.69 13.71
C ALA A 234 25.51 -30.43 12.84
N ILE A 235 25.21 -29.23 13.35
CA ILE A 235 25.45 -27.97 12.61
C ILE A 235 26.96 -27.65 12.69
N PRO A 236 27.67 -27.49 11.55
CA PRO A 236 29.07 -27.13 11.54
C PRO A 236 29.32 -25.78 12.23
N ILE A 237 30.39 -25.71 13.03
CA ILE A 237 30.86 -24.44 13.62
C ILE A 237 31.59 -23.63 12.52
N ARG A 238 31.38 -22.34 12.51
CA ARG A 238 32.13 -21.41 11.66
C ARG A 238 33.53 -21.29 12.25
N PRO A 239 34.63 -21.50 11.45
CA PRO A 239 35.98 -21.39 11.90
C PRO A 239 36.35 -19.97 12.35
#